data_c70820199bc72098287e8af2650e1d9c
#
_entry.id   c70820199bc72098287e8af2650e1d9c
#
_cell.length_a   1.000
_cell.length_b   1.000
_cell.length_c   1.000
_cell.angle_alpha   90.00
_cell.angle_beta   90.00
_cell.angle_gamma   90.00
#
_symmetry.space_group_name_H-M   'P 1'
#
loop_
_entity.id
_entity.type
_entity.pdbx_description
1 polymer ?
#
loop_
_entity_poly.entity_id
_entity_poly.type
_entity_poly.pdbx_seq_one_letter_code
_entity_poly.pdbx_strand_id
1 'polypeptide(L)'
;MEGNLTEQQNLLRSRIRAWEQLQAIYMPGLLQYCHDLSTRRSTPSLSDNPEDLEIWLPSKLPQADRARVYMQGLAAVEEKLHTAQCYDALDSIRHILTVKTCMIQFKNKNVRGQKGGTRSRAVIDRVHG
;
A
#
# COMPACT_ATOMS: atom_id res chain seq x y z
N MET A 1 -14.09 16.36 -13.44
CA MET A 1 -12.79 15.80 -13.07
C MET A 1 -12.14 16.46 -11.86
N GLU A 2 -12.10 17.78 -11.82
CA GLU A 2 -11.53 18.49 -10.66
C GLU A 2 -12.31 18.25 -9.36
N GLY A 3 -13.65 18.14 -9.42
CA GLY A 3 -14.48 17.82 -8.26
C GLY A 3 -14.17 16.46 -7.62
N ASN A 4 -13.89 15.44 -8.42
CA ASN A 4 -13.55 14.10 -7.93
C ASN A 4 -12.19 14.08 -7.22
N LEU A 5 -11.20 14.79 -7.73
CA LEU A 5 -9.89 14.93 -7.08
C LEU A 5 -10.02 15.63 -5.73
N THR A 6 -10.78 16.72 -5.67
CA THR A 6 -11.03 17.47 -4.43
C THR A 6 -11.73 16.59 -3.39
N GLU A 7 -12.72 15.81 -3.79
CA GLU A 7 -13.42 14.88 -2.90
C GLU A 7 -12.46 13.82 -2.35
N GLN A 8 -11.62 13.25 -3.19
CA GLN A 8 -10.62 12.27 -2.79
C GLN A 8 -9.59 12.88 -1.82
N GLN A 9 -9.14 14.11 -2.08
CA GLN A 9 -8.24 14.83 -1.19
C GLN A 9 -8.89 15.11 0.16
N ASN A 10 -10.16 15.50 0.17
CA ASN A 10 -10.91 15.74 1.41
C ASN A 10 -11.10 14.45 2.22
N LEU A 11 -11.37 13.34 1.55
CA LEU A 11 -11.45 12.03 2.18
C LEU A 11 -10.11 11.63 2.79
N LEU A 12 -9.02 11.84 2.06
CA LEU A 12 -7.66 11.56 2.54
C LEU A 12 -7.32 12.42 3.76
N ARG A 13 -7.62 13.73 3.73
CA ARG A 13 -7.44 14.62 4.88
C ARG A 13 -8.20 14.15 6.11
N SER A 14 -9.45 13.72 5.93
CA SER A 14 -10.27 13.20 7.01
C SER A 14 -9.66 11.94 7.63
N ARG A 15 -9.18 11.03 6.80
CA ARG A 15 -8.49 9.81 7.25
C ARG A 15 -7.17 10.11 7.97
N ILE A 16 -6.40 11.06 7.47
CA ILE A 16 -5.15 11.48 8.10
C ILE A 16 -5.42 12.10 9.47
N ARG A 17 -6.43 12.95 9.60
CA ARG A 17 -6.81 13.53 10.90
C ARG A 17 -7.22 12.48 11.91
N ALA A 18 -8.02 11.50 11.50
CA ALA A 18 -8.42 10.38 12.37
C ALA A 18 -7.19 9.56 12.80
N TRP A 19 -6.25 9.34 11.87
CA TRP A 19 -4.99 8.66 12.14
C TRP A 19 -4.11 9.46 13.12
N GLU A 20 -4.00 10.77 12.94
CA GLU A 20 -3.24 11.64 13.83
C GLU A 20 -3.76 11.64 15.27
N GLN A 21 -5.07 11.56 15.43
CA GLN A 21 -5.68 11.42 16.76
C GLN A 21 -5.27 10.12 17.45
N LEU A 22 -5.27 9.00 16.72
CA LEU A 22 -4.78 7.72 17.22
C LEU A 22 -3.27 7.75 17.47
N GLN A 23 -2.53 8.38 16.57
CA GLN A 23 -1.09 8.54 16.67
C GLN A 23 -0.67 9.29 17.94
N ALA A 24 -1.42 10.33 18.33
CA ALA A 24 -1.17 11.08 19.55
C ALA A 24 -1.27 10.20 20.81
N ILE A 25 -2.08 9.14 20.77
CA ILE A 25 -2.22 8.19 21.89
C ILE A 25 -1.02 7.23 21.93
N TYR A 26 -0.63 6.69 20.79
CA TYR A 26 0.44 5.67 20.70
C TYR A 26 1.85 6.26 20.65
N MET A 27 1.96 7.47 20.13
CA MET A 27 3.24 8.18 19.96
C MET A 27 3.16 9.58 20.59
N PRO A 28 3.05 9.69 21.92
CA PRO A 28 2.80 10.98 22.59
C PRO A 28 3.95 11.98 22.43
N GLY A 29 5.18 11.53 22.23
CA GLY A 29 6.35 12.39 22.01
C GLY A 29 6.55 12.88 20.58
N LEU A 30 5.71 12.46 19.64
CA LEU A 30 5.90 12.76 18.22
C LEU A 30 5.74 14.25 17.90
N LEU A 31 4.77 14.94 18.49
CA LEU A 31 4.56 16.36 18.28
C LEU A 31 5.80 17.17 18.67
N GLN A 32 6.38 16.87 19.83
CA GLN A 32 7.59 17.53 20.29
C GLN A 32 8.77 17.23 19.36
N TYR A 33 8.89 15.99 18.95
CA TYR A 33 9.94 15.57 18.01
C TYR A 33 9.82 16.29 16.66
N CYS A 34 8.62 16.39 16.09
CA CYS A 34 8.38 17.13 14.86
C CYS A 34 8.66 18.62 15.01
N HIS A 35 8.29 19.20 16.14
CA HIS A 35 8.60 20.60 16.45
C HIS A 35 10.11 20.83 16.52
N ASP A 36 10.86 19.97 17.20
CA ASP A 36 12.33 20.04 17.27
C ASP A 36 12.98 19.91 15.89
N LEU A 37 12.43 19.03 15.04
CA LEU A 37 12.90 18.86 13.67
C LEU A 37 12.63 20.10 12.83
N SER A 38 11.45 20.68 12.91
CA SER A 38 11.09 21.89 12.15
C SER A 38 11.95 23.08 12.54
N THR A 39 12.32 23.16 13.80
CA THR A 39 13.23 24.21 14.32
C THR A 39 14.65 24.03 13.77
N ARG A 40 15.08 22.78 13.55
CA ARG A 40 16.40 22.47 12.98
C ARG A 40 16.46 22.61 11.46
N ARG A 41 15.32 22.37 10.79
CA ARG A 41 15.18 22.52 9.34
C ARG A 41 14.60 23.89 9.02
N SER A 42 15.40 24.77 8.44
CA SER A 42 15.00 26.15 8.10
C SER A 42 14.02 26.27 6.93
N THR A 43 13.59 25.17 6.34
CA THR A 43 12.66 25.19 5.20
C THR A 43 11.29 24.69 5.62
N PRO A 44 10.28 25.56 5.71
CA PRO A 44 8.91 25.12 5.86
C PRO A 44 8.47 24.41 4.57
N SER A 45 8.05 23.18 4.69
CA SER A 45 7.35 22.50 3.59
C SER A 45 5.95 23.08 3.51
N LEU A 46 5.74 23.98 2.53
CA LEU A 46 4.48 24.69 2.32
C LEU A 46 3.52 23.98 1.38
N SER A 47 3.58 22.65 1.33
CA SER A 47 2.59 21.90 0.56
C SER A 47 1.35 21.68 1.40
N ASP A 48 0.22 22.24 0.94
CA ASP A 48 -1.10 22.05 1.57
C ASP A 48 -1.83 20.81 1.04
N ASN A 49 -1.18 20.07 0.14
CA ASN A 49 -1.75 18.86 -0.43
C ASN A 49 -1.65 17.69 0.56
N PRO A 50 -2.74 16.93 0.77
CA PRO A 50 -2.71 15.80 1.69
C PRO A 50 -1.76 14.67 1.25
N GLU A 51 -1.47 14.57 -0.04
CA GLU A 51 -0.52 13.58 -0.58
C GLU A 51 0.93 13.85 -0.16
N ASP A 52 1.25 15.12 0.12
CA ASP A 52 2.60 15.54 0.50
C ASP A 52 2.82 15.55 2.02
N LEU A 53 1.76 15.26 2.78
CA LEU A 53 1.87 15.21 4.24
C LEU A 53 2.75 14.05 4.69
N GLU A 54 3.69 14.35 5.56
CA GLU A 54 4.59 13.35 6.11
C GLU A 54 3.89 12.52 7.17
N ILE A 55 3.84 11.20 6.94
CA ILE A 55 3.26 10.24 7.88
C ILE A 55 4.40 9.60 8.66
N TRP A 56 4.32 9.67 9.97
CA TRP A 56 5.32 9.13 10.87
C TRP A 56 4.92 7.74 11.37
N LEU A 57 5.79 6.78 11.13
CA LEU A 57 5.71 5.42 11.66
C LEU A 57 6.89 5.18 12.61
N PRO A 58 6.77 4.22 13.56
CA PRO A 58 7.88 3.92 14.47
C PRO A 58 9.20 3.61 13.77
N SER A 59 9.15 2.91 12.63
CA SER A 59 10.33 2.55 11.84
C SER A 59 11.03 3.75 11.20
N LYS A 60 10.31 4.82 10.97
CA LYS A 60 10.84 6.06 10.36
C LYS A 60 11.71 6.86 11.32
N LEU A 61 11.53 6.66 12.62
CA LEU A 61 12.27 7.38 13.63
C LEU A 61 13.66 6.77 13.82
N PRO A 62 14.71 7.63 14.02
CA PRO A 62 16.01 7.15 14.41
C PRO A 62 15.93 6.37 15.74
N GLN A 63 16.74 5.32 15.87
CA GLN A 63 16.70 4.45 17.04
C GLN A 63 16.92 5.21 18.35
N ALA A 64 17.75 6.25 18.33
CA ALA A 64 18.03 7.08 19.49
C ALA A 64 16.81 7.87 20.00
N ASP A 65 15.89 8.22 19.10
CA ASP A 65 14.72 9.05 19.45
C ASP A 65 13.47 8.23 19.73
N ARG A 66 13.47 6.93 19.42
CA ARG A 66 12.30 6.05 19.58
C ARG A 66 11.77 6.01 21.01
N ALA A 67 12.68 5.91 21.99
CA ALA A 67 12.30 5.85 23.40
C ALA A 67 11.61 7.13 23.90
N ARG A 68 11.92 8.28 23.30
CA ARG A 68 11.29 9.56 23.62
C ARG A 68 9.90 9.72 23.02
N VAL A 69 9.68 9.12 21.86
CA VAL A 69 8.48 9.35 21.06
C VAL A 69 7.36 8.39 21.41
N TYR A 70 7.68 7.12 21.65
CA TYR A 70 6.67 6.11 21.92
C TYR A 70 7.13 5.06 22.93
N MET A 71 6.16 4.33 23.50
CA MET A 71 6.43 3.25 24.44
C MET A 71 7.09 2.05 23.76
N GLN A 72 7.90 1.35 24.53
CA GLN A 72 8.55 0.12 24.07
C GLN A 72 7.52 -0.91 23.61
N GLY A 73 7.76 -1.52 22.46
CA GLY A 73 6.90 -2.55 21.88
C GLY A 73 6.12 -2.11 20.64
N LEU A 74 5.93 -0.80 20.41
CA LEU A 74 5.21 -0.31 19.24
C LEU A 74 5.91 -0.66 17.92
N ALA A 75 7.23 -0.57 17.88
CA ALA A 75 8.01 -0.97 16.71
C ALA A 75 7.86 -2.47 16.40
N ALA A 76 7.76 -3.32 17.42
CA ALA A 76 7.51 -4.75 17.24
C ALA A 76 6.12 -5.04 16.65
N VAL A 77 5.11 -4.25 17.03
CA VAL A 77 3.76 -4.34 16.45
C VAL A 77 3.80 -3.95 14.98
N GLU A 78 4.49 -2.87 14.64
CA GLU A 78 4.67 -2.45 13.24
C GLU A 78 5.37 -3.52 12.42
N GLU A 79 6.43 -4.13 12.94
CA GLU A 79 7.15 -5.22 12.28
C GLU A 79 6.24 -6.42 12.01
N LYS A 80 5.39 -6.80 12.95
CA LYS A 80 4.40 -7.86 12.77
C LYS A 80 3.39 -7.51 11.68
N LEU A 81 2.91 -6.27 11.63
CA LEU A 81 1.99 -5.80 10.59
C LEU A 81 2.65 -5.83 9.20
N HIS A 82 3.88 -5.38 9.08
CA HIS A 82 4.63 -5.45 7.82
C HIS A 82 4.86 -6.90 7.38
N THR A 83 5.19 -7.78 8.31
CA THR A 83 5.34 -9.21 8.03
C THR A 83 4.04 -9.80 7.51
N ALA A 84 2.92 -9.49 8.15
CA ALA A 84 1.60 -9.93 7.69
C ALA A 84 1.27 -9.39 6.30
N GLN A 85 1.55 -8.13 6.02
CA GLN A 85 1.38 -7.54 4.69
C GLN A 85 2.23 -8.24 3.62
N CYS A 86 3.45 -8.61 3.96
CA CYS A 86 4.31 -9.39 3.05
C CYS A 86 3.71 -10.77 2.74
N TYR A 87 3.19 -11.47 3.74
CA TYR A 87 2.51 -12.76 3.53
C TYR A 87 1.26 -12.60 2.67
N ASP A 88 0.44 -11.60 2.94
CA ASP A 88 -0.76 -11.31 2.13
C ASP A 88 -0.39 -11.00 0.67
N ALA A 89 0.67 -10.23 0.45
CA ALA A 89 1.16 -9.93 -0.89
C ALA A 89 1.65 -11.19 -1.62
N LEU A 90 2.38 -12.06 -0.92
CA LEU A 90 2.83 -13.35 -1.47
C LEU A 90 1.65 -14.25 -1.82
N ASP A 91 0.66 -14.34 -0.96
CA ASP A 91 -0.55 -15.12 -1.20
C ASP A 91 -1.34 -14.59 -2.39
N SER A 92 -1.43 -13.28 -2.53
CA SER A 92 -2.05 -12.63 -3.69
C SER A 92 -1.33 -12.98 -4.99
N ILE A 93 0.00 -12.95 -4.99
CA ILE A 93 0.82 -13.35 -6.15
C ILE A 93 0.60 -14.83 -6.47
N ARG A 94 0.63 -15.70 -5.48
CA ARG A 94 0.37 -17.15 -5.66
C ARG A 94 -1.01 -17.39 -6.24
N HIS A 95 -2.02 -16.70 -5.73
CA HIS A 95 -3.39 -16.80 -6.24
C HIS A 95 -3.48 -16.37 -7.70
N ILE A 96 -2.91 -15.23 -8.07
CA ILE A 96 -2.90 -14.72 -9.45
C ILE A 96 -2.18 -15.71 -10.37
N LEU A 97 -1.04 -16.25 -9.96
CA LEU A 97 -0.30 -17.24 -10.74
C LEU A 97 -1.08 -18.55 -10.90
N THR A 98 -1.77 -19.00 -9.87
CA THR A 98 -2.62 -20.19 -9.90
C THR A 98 -3.78 -19.98 -10.88
N VAL A 99 -4.48 -18.86 -10.80
CA VAL A 99 -5.57 -18.51 -11.71
C VAL A 99 -5.07 -18.46 -13.16
N LYS A 100 -3.93 -17.82 -13.39
CA LYS A 100 -3.31 -17.74 -14.72
C LYS A 100 -2.97 -19.13 -15.27
N THR A 101 -2.38 -19.98 -14.45
CA THR A 101 -2.04 -21.37 -14.82
C THR A 101 -3.29 -22.17 -15.16
N CYS A 102 -4.34 -22.08 -14.34
CA CYS A 102 -5.62 -22.73 -14.60
C CYS A 102 -6.26 -22.25 -15.90
N MET A 103 -6.21 -20.95 -16.18
CA MET A 103 -6.74 -20.38 -17.41
C MET A 103 -5.98 -20.90 -18.66
N ILE A 104 -4.66 -20.98 -18.57
CA ILE A 104 -3.82 -21.53 -19.65
C ILE A 104 -4.13 -23.01 -19.86
N GLN A 105 -4.22 -23.80 -18.80
CA GLN A 105 -4.56 -25.21 -18.89
C GLN A 105 -5.95 -25.44 -19.46
N PHE A 106 -6.94 -24.68 -19.03
CA PHE A 106 -8.29 -24.73 -19.54
C PHE A 106 -8.33 -24.39 -21.04
N LYS A 107 -7.64 -23.35 -21.44
CA LYS A 107 -7.53 -22.96 -22.87
C LYS A 107 -6.91 -24.08 -23.70
N ASN A 108 -5.80 -24.65 -23.24
CA ASN A 108 -5.12 -25.75 -23.91
C ASN A 108 -6.00 -27.01 -24.01
N LYS A 109 -6.69 -27.35 -22.92
CA LYS A 109 -7.59 -28.51 -22.87
C LYS A 109 -8.77 -28.33 -23.83
N ASN A 110 -9.38 -27.17 -23.89
CA ASN A 110 -10.48 -26.89 -24.80
C ASN A 110 -10.04 -26.88 -26.27
N VAL A 111 -8.85 -26.36 -26.56
CA VAL A 111 -8.26 -26.41 -27.89
C VAL A 111 -8.02 -27.83 -28.33
N ARG A 112 -7.49 -28.70 -27.45
CA ARG A 112 -7.25 -30.13 -27.72
C ARG A 112 -8.57 -30.90 -27.83
N GLY A 113 -9.58 -30.57 -27.02
CA GLY A 113 -10.89 -31.22 -27.07
C GLY A 113 -11.68 -30.92 -28.35
N GLN A 114 -11.36 -29.84 -29.04
CA GLN A 114 -11.92 -29.43 -30.32
C GLN A 114 -11.03 -29.80 -31.52
N LYS A 115 -10.23 -30.80 -31.36
CA LYS A 115 -9.30 -31.32 -32.37
C LYS A 115 -10.10 -31.81 -33.60
N GLY A 116 -10.03 -31.10 -34.68
CA GLY A 116 -10.85 -31.33 -35.88
C GLY A 116 -11.81 -30.20 -36.19
N GLY A 117 -12.02 -29.28 -35.23
CA GLY A 117 -12.76 -28.05 -35.50
C GLY A 117 -11.87 -27.00 -36.13
N THR A 118 -11.93 -26.87 -37.43
CA THR A 118 -11.29 -25.79 -38.20
C THR A 118 -11.69 -24.41 -37.65
N ARG A 119 -12.85 -24.29 -36.99
CA ARG A 119 -13.33 -23.06 -36.38
C ARG A 119 -12.49 -22.63 -35.17
N SER A 120 -12.09 -23.55 -34.30
CA SER A 120 -11.28 -23.23 -33.11
C SER A 120 -9.90 -22.73 -33.51
N ARG A 121 -9.26 -23.36 -34.49
CA ARG A 121 -7.98 -22.89 -35.03
C ARG A 121 -8.10 -21.51 -35.66
N ALA A 122 -9.14 -21.28 -36.47
CA ALA A 122 -9.36 -19.97 -37.08
C ALA A 122 -9.57 -18.85 -36.05
N VAL A 123 -10.27 -19.13 -34.95
CA VAL A 123 -10.48 -18.17 -33.86
C VAL A 123 -9.17 -17.92 -33.10
N ILE A 124 -8.39 -18.95 -32.82
CA ILE A 124 -7.11 -18.82 -32.13
C ILE A 124 -6.10 -18.08 -32.99
N ASP A 125 -6.02 -18.39 -34.26
CA ASP A 125 -5.15 -17.68 -35.20
C ASP A 125 -5.52 -16.20 -35.32
N ARG A 126 -6.79 -15.85 -35.25
CA ARG A 126 -7.23 -14.44 -35.16
C ARG A 126 -6.83 -13.74 -33.88
N VAL A 127 -6.84 -14.46 -32.76
CA VAL A 127 -6.47 -13.89 -31.45
C VAL A 127 -4.96 -13.75 -31.33
N HIS A 128 -4.19 -14.64 -31.95
CA HIS A 128 -2.72 -14.64 -31.91
C HIS A 128 -2.07 -13.99 -33.15
N GLY A 129 -2.85 -13.74 -34.16
CA GLY A 129 -2.41 -12.95 -35.32
C GLY A 129 -2.49 -11.48 -35.04
#